data_c5195398a6d36d71cc8cbb5a2365168e
#
_entry.id   c5195398a6d36d71cc8cbb5a2365168e
#
_cell.length_a   1.000
_cell.length_b   1.000
_cell.length_c   1.000
_cell.angle_alpha   90.00
_cell.angle_beta   90.00
_cell.angle_gamma   90.00
#
_symmetry.space_group_name_H-M   'P 1'
#
loop_
_entity.id
_entity.type
_entity.pdbx_description
1 polymer ?
#
loop_
_entity_poly.entity_id
_entity_poly.type
_entity_poly.pdbx_seq_one_letter_code
_entity_poly.pdbx_strand_id
1 'polypeptide(L)'
;MARRATLLHRVRDGLPSDATLVQVAGPYEFLEPGDVQAPAGTAGPMAAALARLAPDVLCLAPEEAAMLSRSGLDLPQSAVVLSGAPQTRVVPRGGVRLGFVFFPMTGKPGAEPESKARAAVVTAAREMRGKADLVIGVSPWGSMAEEAFLTANPDAFDVLLGAGHGFGTPAMPQPVPRTLWARSHTKGKTIGRLDISLPVKKPDAPWLVGENHRAELLNPDYTVPGDPDIAILGDAPTVAAAPPPATTATP
;
A
#
# COMPACT_ATOMS: atom_id res chain seq x y z
N MET A 1 -14.38 -5.39 -0.36
CA MET A 1 -13.64 -5.56 0.93
C MET A 1 -13.86 -6.93 1.55
N ALA A 2 -15.10 -7.44 1.72
CA ALA A 2 -15.38 -8.72 2.40
C ALA A 2 -14.60 -9.93 1.82
N ARG A 3 -14.53 -10.09 0.50
CA ARG A 3 -13.75 -11.17 -0.12
C ARG A 3 -12.23 -11.02 0.08
N ARG A 4 -11.73 -9.78 0.13
CA ARG A 4 -10.32 -9.51 0.49
C ARG A 4 -10.02 -9.98 1.90
N ALA A 5 -10.91 -9.71 2.85
CA ALA A 5 -10.78 -10.15 4.23
C ALA A 5 -10.66 -11.68 4.31
N THR A 6 -11.56 -12.40 3.64
CA THR A 6 -11.51 -13.87 3.57
C THR A 6 -10.16 -14.39 3.06
N LEU A 7 -9.63 -13.79 1.98
CA LEU A 7 -8.32 -14.20 1.46
C LEU A 7 -7.19 -13.89 2.43
N LEU A 8 -7.20 -12.72 3.07
CA LEU A 8 -6.20 -12.34 4.06
C LEU A 8 -6.23 -13.25 5.29
N HIS A 9 -7.43 -13.64 5.75
CA HIS A 9 -7.59 -14.63 6.82
C HIS A 9 -7.02 -15.98 6.41
N ARG A 10 -7.36 -16.49 5.21
CA ARG A 10 -6.80 -17.76 4.69
C ARG A 10 -5.26 -17.73 4.60
N VAL A 11 -4.70 -16.60 4.16
CA VAL A 11 -3.23 -16.45 4.15
C VAL A 11 -2.69 -16.52 5.56
N ARG A 12 -3.27 -15.77 6.52
CA ARG A 12 -2.85 -15.75 7.92
C ARG A 12 -2.93 -17.13 8.57
N ASP A 13 -4.05 -17.81 8.38
CA ASP A 13 -4.31 -19.12 8.96
C ASP A 13 -3.43 -20.23 8.37
N GLY A 14 -3.00 -20.06 7.12
CA GLY A 14 -2.12 -20.99 6.41
C GLY A 14 -0.63 -20.71 6.59
N LEU A 15 -0.22 -19.72 7.40
CA LEU A 15 1.18 -19.44 7.63
C LEU A 15 1.84 -20.52 8.50
N PRO A 16 3.09 -20.88 8.20
CA PRO A 16 3.94 -21.64 9.13
C PRO A 16 4.06 -20.90 10.48
N SER A 17 4.25 -21.66 11.56
CA SER A 17 4.33 -21.11 12.92
C SER A 17 5.49 -20.13 13.16
N ASP A 18 6.55 -20.25 12.35
CA ASP A 18 7.74 -19.39 12.35
C ASP A 18 7.64 -18.23 11.35
N ALA A 19 6.58 -18.18 10.56
CA ALA A 19 6.37 -17.10 9.60
C ALA A 19 5.74 -15.86 10.27
N THR A 20 6.07 -14.70 9.73
CA THR A 20 5.52 -13.41 10.18
C THR A 20 4.83 -12.72 9.02
N LEU A 21 3.58 -12.32 9.22
CA LEU A 21 2.81 -11.55 8.24
C LEU A 21 2.98 -10.06 8.47
N VAL A 22 3.21 -9.34 7.36
CA VAL A 22 3.13 -7.88 7.30
C VAL A 22 2.15 -7.49 6.21
N GLN A 23 1.13 -6.74 6.58
CA GLN A 23 0.08 -6.29 5.68
C GLN A 23 0.30 -4.82 5.32
N VAL A 24 0.46 -4.54 4.02
CA VAL A 24 0.61 -3.19 3.48
C VAL A 24 -0.60 -2.87 2.61
N ALA A 25 -1.24 -1.74 2.84
CA ALA A 25 -2.37 -1.26 2.07
C ALA A 25 -2.10 0.12 1.46
N GLY A 26 -2.63 0.39 0.27
CA GLY A 26 -2.56 1.65 -0.46
C GLY A 26 -1.21 1.99 -1.10
N PRO A 27 -1.09 3.19 -1.69
CA PRO A 27 -2.15 4.21 -1.84
C PRO A 27 -3.24 3.82 -2.84
N TYR A 28 -4.31 4.58 -2.84
CA TYR A 28 -5.51 4.39 -3.68
C TYR A 28 -6.40 3.21 -3.24
N GLU A 29 -6.59 3.08 -1.93
CA GLU A 29 -7.55 2.14 -1.34
C GLU A 29 -8.99 2.64 -1.42
N PHE A 30 -9.20 3.95 -1.38
CA PHE A 30 -10.51 4.60 -1.35
C PHE A 30 -10.86 5.28 -2.67
N LEU A 31 -9.86 5.84 -3.36
CA LEU A 31 -10.01 6.62 -4.58
C LEU A 31 -9.19 6.03 -5.71
N GLU A 32 -9.57 6.33 -6.95
CA GLU A 32 -8.65 6.12 -8.07
C GLU A 32 -7.68 7.31 -8.19
N PRO A 33 -6.51 7.09 -8.82
CA PRO A 33 -5.59 8.19 -9.11
C PRO A 33 -6.29 9.31 -9.89
N GLY A 34 -6.35 10.51 -9.31
CA GLY A 34 -7.01 11.67 -9.87
C GLY A 34 -8.42 11.95 -9.35
N ASP A 35 -9.04 11.01 -8.68
CA ASP A 35 -10.33 11.24 -8.01
C ASP A 35 -10.12 12.02 -6.71
N VAL A 36 -11.06 12.90 -6.39
CA VAL A 36 -11.08 13.69 -5.15
C VAL A 36 -12.23 13.31 -4.20
N GLN A 37 -13.15 12.48 -4.67
CA GLN A 37 -14.30 12.01 -3.91
C GLN A 37 -14.62 10.55 -4.21
N ALA A 38 -14.92 9.78 -3.18
CA ALA A 38 -15.52 8.47 -3.33
C ALA A 38 -17.03 8.59 -3.63
N PRO A 39 -17.66 7.56 -4.21
CA PRO A 39 -19.10 7.50 -4.30
C PRO A 39 -19.77 7.76 -2.95
N ALA A 40 -20.89 8.46 -2.96
CA ALA A 40 -21.61 8.82 -1.73
C ALA A 40 -21.87 7.57 -0.86
N GLY A 41 -21.63 7.69 0.44
CA GLY A 41 -21.91 6.62 1.40
C GLY A 41 -20.87 5.49 1.46
N THR A 42 -19.82 5.49 0.61
CA THR A 42 -18.84 4.38 0.57
C THR A 42 -17.65 4.58 1.50
N ALA A 43 -17.27 5.81 1.82
CA ALA A 43 -16.06 6.11 2.59
C ALA A 43 -16.09 5.49 4.00
N GLY A 44 -17.19 5.65 4.73
CA GLY A 44 -17.35 5.12 6.08
C GLY A 44 -17.23 3.59 6.15
N PRO A 45 -18.06 2.83 5.40
CA PRO A 45 -17.94 1.37 5.33
C PRO A 45 -16.55 0.88 4.91
N MET A 46 -15.91 1.53 3.95
CA MET A 46 -14.56 1.16 3.52
C MET A 46 -13.52 1.42 4.61
N ALA A 47 -13.60 2.57 5.30
CA ALA A 47 -12.69 2.87 6.41
C ALA A 47 -12.89 1.89 7.57
N ALA A 48 -14.12 1.57 7.92
CA ALA A 48 -14.43 0.57 8.95
C ALA A 48 -13.90 -0.82 8.58
N ALA A 49 -14.02 -1.22 7.30
CA ALA A 49 -13.46 -2.47 6.80
C ALA A 49 -11.93 -2.48 6.86
N LEU A 50 -11.25 -1.39 6.48
CA LEU A 50 -9.80 -1.26 6.59
C LEU A 50 -9.33 -1.28 8.04
N ALA A 51 -10.05 -0.61 8.95
CA ALA A 51 -9.76 -0.67 10.38
C ALA A 51 -9.85 -2.11 10.93
N ARG A 52 -10.83 -2.90 10.47
CA ARG A 52 -10.95 -4.34 10.82
C ARG A 52 -9.81 -5.18 10.27
N LEU A 53 -9.36 -4.91 9.04
CA LEU A 53 -8.21 -5.58 8.43
C LEU A 53 -6.89 -5.21 9.10
N ALA A 54 -6.84 -4.07 9.79
CA ALA A 54 -5.72 -3.58 10.58
C ALA A 54 -4.35 -3.72 9.88
N PRO A 55 -4.14 -3.09 8.71
CA PRO A 55 -2.86 -3.18 8.03
C PRO A 55 -1.74 -2.59 8.91
N ASP A 56 -0.57 -3.22 8.89
CA ASP A 56 0.63 -2.74 9.60
C ASP A 56 1.13 -1.42 9.03
N VAL A 57 0.88 -1.20 7.74
CA VAL A 57 1.16 0.03 7.01
C VAL A 57 -0.03 0.36 6.11
N LEU A 58 -0.63 1.51 6.33
CA LEU A 58 -1.65 2.09 5.45
C LEU A 58 -1.07 3.35 4.78
N CYS A 59 -0.84 3.28 3.48
CA CYS A 59 -0.36 4.41 2.70
C CYS A 59 -1.56 5.10 2.03
N LEU A 60 -1.70 6.39 2.22
CA LEU A 60 -2.82 7.18 1.69
C LEU A 60 -2.33 8.31 0.79
N ALA A 61 -3.01 8.49 -0.33
CA ALA A 61 -2.89 9.73 -1.09
C ALA A 61 -3.48 10.90 -0.27
N PRO A 62 -3.03 12.16 -0.46
CA PRO A 62 -3.56 13.31 0.26
C PRO A 62 -5.07 13.48 0.12
N GLU A 63 -5.62 13.18 -1.05
CA GLU A 63 -7.04 13.25 -1.36
C GLU A 63 -7.85 12.24 -0.55
N GLU A 64 -7.30 11.03 -0.34
CA GLU A 64 -7.91 9.98 0.49
C GLU A 64 -7.94 10.41 1.96
N ALA A 65 -6.84 10.92 2.48
CA ALA A 65 -6.77 11.43 3.86
C ALA A 65 -7.75 12.60 4.07
N ALA A 66 -7.82 13.54 3.12
CA ALA A 66 -8.76 14.66 3.16
C ALA A 66 -10.22 14.17 3.09
N MET A 67 -10.51 13.16 2.30
CA MET A 67 -11.85 12.56 2.21
C MET A 67 -12.25 11.92 3.55
N LEU A 68 -11.38 11.13 4.16
CA LEU A 68 -11.64 10.50 5.46
C LEU A 68 -11.89 11.57 6.54
N SER A 69 -11.06 12.60 6.60
CA SER A 69 -11.23 13.72 7.54
C SER A 69 -12.56 14.45 7.34
N ARG A 70 -12.96 14.76 6.09
CA ARG A 70 -14.27 15.38 5.79
C ARG A 70 -15.45 14.48 6.19
N SER A 71 -15.26 13.18 6.22
CA SER A 71 -16.25 12.20 6.67
C SER A 71 -16.25 11.99 8.18
N GLY A 72 -15.47 12.77 8.95
CA GLY A 72 -15.37 12.63 10.41
C GLY A 72 -14.65 11.36 10.86
N LEU A 73 -13.81 10.79 10.01
CA LEU A 73 -13.08 9.54 10.29
C LEU A 73 -11.62 9.86 10.62
N ASP A 74 -11.16 9.34 11.75
CA ASP A 74 -9.77 9.45 12.17
C ASP A 74 -8.87 8.52 11.35
N LEU A 75 -7.64 8.99 11.08
CA LEU A 75 -6.62 8.17 10.46
C LEU A 75 -6.05 7.17 11.47
N PRO A 76 -5.94 5.89 11.12
CA PRO A 76 -5.31 4.91 12.01
C PRO A 76 -3.81 5.22 12.19
N GLN A 77 -3.25 4.80 13.32
CA GLN A 77 -1.83 5.01 13.63
C GLN A 77 -0.88 4.39 12.59
N SER A 78 -1.33 3.34 11.89
CA SER A 78 -0.58 2.73 10.78
C SER A 78 -0.53 3.60 9.52
N ALA A 79 -1.33 4.68 9.44
CA ALA A 79 -1.42 5.52 8.25
C ALA A 79 -0.16 6.36 8.03
N VAL A 80 0.19 6.49 6.76
CA VAL A 80 1.17 7.44 6.22
C VAL A 80 0.50 8.19 5.08
N VAL A 81 0.31 9.48 5.25
CA VAL A 81 -0.20 10.33 4.17
C VAL A 81 0.96 10.80 3.32
N LEU A 82 0.93 10.46 2.03
CA LEU A 82 1.97 10.86 1.09
C LEU A 82 2.04 12.39 0.96
N SER A 83 3.24 12.88 0.72
CA SER A 83 3.52 14.32 0.57
C SER A 83 4.38 14.61 -0.64
N GLY A 84 4.85 15.83 -0.81
CA GLY A 84 5.79 16.24 -1.85
C GLY A 84 7.25 15.82 -1.59
N ALA A 85 7.54 15.16 -0.46
CA ALA A 85 8.86 14.65 -0.11
C ALA A 85 8.79 13.18 0.31
N PRO A 86 9.86 12.39 0.16
CA PRO A 86 9.89 11.02 0.66
C PRO A 86 9.71 10.99 2.18
N GLN A 87 8.99 9.98 2.67
CA GLN A 87 8.83 9.70 4.10
C GLN A 87 9.40 8.31 4.40
N THR A 88 9.76 8.05 5.64
CA THR A 88 10.35 6.77 6.03
C THR A 88 9.75 6.25 7.32
N ARG A 89 9.66 4.91 7.43
CA ARG A 89 9.22 4.23 8.65
C ARG A 89 9.95 2.90 8.78
N VAL A 90 10.33 2.54 10.00
CA VAL A 90 10.83 1.19 10.32
C VAL A 90 9.75 0.44 11.08
N VAL A 91 9.41 -0.76 10.60
CA VAL A 91 8.44 -1.66 11.23
C VAL A 91 9.19 -2.94 11.64
N PRO A 92 9.41 -3.17 12.94
CA PRO A 92 10.00 -4.42 13.41
C PRO A 92 8.93 -5.52 13.40
N ARG A 93 9.25 -6.67 12.81
CA ARG A 93 8.38 -7.85 12.76
C ARG A 93 9.20 -9.13 12.73
N GLY A 94 8.86 -10.10 13.57
CA GLY A 94 9.49 -11.44 13.53
C GLY A 94 11.02 -11.42 13.63
N GLY A 95 11.61 -10.48 14.36
CA GLY A 95 13.06 -10.34 14.46
C GLY A 95 13.72 -9.63 13.27
N VAL A 96 12.93 -9.21 12.26
CA VAL A 96 13.40 -8.47 11.07
C VAL A 96 12.93 -7.01 11.13
N ARG A 97 13.79 -6.09 10.76
CA ARG A 97 13.45 -4.66 10.63
C ARG A 97 13.11 -4.35 9.18
N LEU A 98 11.85 -4.04 8.92
CA LEU A 98 11.37 -3.65 7.59
C LEU A 98 11.43 -2.13 7.47
N GLY A 99 12.27 -1.63 6.58
CA GLY A 99 12.41 -0.20 6.30
C GLY A 99 11.57 0.22 5.12
N PHE A 100 10.55 1.02 5.36
CA PHE A 100 9.69 1.57 4.32
C PHE A 100 10.17 2.95 3.89
N VAL A 101 10.21 3.19 2.59
CA VAL A 101 10.39 4.49 1.96
C VAL A 101 9.17 4.77 1.09
N PHE A 102 8.36 5.73 1.51
CA PHE A 102 7.18 6.17 0.79
C PHE A 102 7.59 7.24 -0.21
N PHE A 103 7.28 7.01 -1.47
CA PHE A 103 7.65 7.93 -2.55
C PHE A 103 6.77 9.18 -2.51
N PRO A 104 7.31 10.34 -2.91
CA PRO A 104 6.52 11.56 -2.96
C PRO A 104 5.45 11.49 -4.04
N MET A 105 4.35 12.21 -3.82
CA MET A 105 3.34 12.43 -4.85
C MET A 105 3.92 13.23 -6.02
N THR A 106 3.48 12.91 -7.23
CA THR A 106 3.68 13.76 -8.40
C THR A 106 2.60 14.85 -8.45
N GLY A 107 2.90 15.98 -9.09
CA GLY A 107 1.94 17.09 -9.17
C GLY A 107 0.63 16.75 -9.90
N LYS A 108 0.65 15.72 -10.77
CA LYS A 108 -0.53 15.17 -11.44
C LYS A 108 -0.39 13.64 -11.50
N PRO A 109 -1.50 12.88 -11.38
CA PRO A 109 -1.48 11.44 -11.55
C PRO A 109 -0.88 11.02 -12.91
N GLY A 110 0.03 10.06 -12.88
CA GLY A 110 0.72 9.58 -14.08
C GLY A 110 1.78 10.53 -14.66
N ALA A 111 2.03 11.69 -14.04
CA ALA A 111 3.13 12.55 -14.44
C ALA A 111 4.48 11.92 -14.09
N GLU A 112 5.48 12.18 -14.91
CA GLU A 112 6.84 11.76 -14.62
C GLU A 112 7.35 12.48 -13.36
N PRO A 113 7.91 11.74 -12.38
CA PRO A 113 8.47 12.36 -11.19
C PRO A 113 9.71 13.20 -11.54
N GLU A 114 9.82 14.35 -10.91
CA GLU A 114 10.95 15.25 -11.09
C GLU A 114 12.28 14.57 -10.69
N SER A 115 13.38 14.96 -11.35
CA SER A 115 14.71 14.42 -11.05
C SER A 115 15.09 14.63 -9.58
N LYS A 116 14.70 15.76 -8.97
CA LYS A 116 14.91 16.03 -7.53
C LYS A 116 14.16 15.04 -6.65
N ALA A 117 12.91 14.69 -6.99
CA ALA A 117 12.11 13.71 -6.26
C ALA A 117 12.74 12.32 -6.35
N ARG A 118 13.16 11.90 -7.55
CA ARG A 118 13.89 10.63 -7.75
C ARG A 118 15.17 10.56 -6.93
N ALA A 119 15.99 11.60 -6.95
CA ALA A 119 17.23 11.67 -6.17
C ALA A 119 16.96 11.62 -4.65
N ALA A 120 15.91 12.29 -4.17
CA ALA A 120 15.51 12.26 -2.77
C ALA A 120 15.10 10.87 -2.31
N VAL A 121 14.36 10.13 -3.16
CA VAL A 121 13.98 8.73 -2.88
C VAL A 121 15.21 7.83 -2.78
N VAL A 122 16.18 7.96 -3.69
CA VAL A 122 17.44 7.19 -3.64
C VAL A 122 18.23 7.49 -2.37
N THR A 123 18.29 8.76 -1.96
CA THR A 123 18.95 9.16 -0.70
C THR A 123 18.25 8.53 0.50
N ALA A 124 16.92 8.61 0.58
CA ALA A 124 16.14 8.01 1.66
C ALA A 124 16.32 6.48 1.73
N ALA A 125 16.35 5.81 0.57
CA ALA A 125 16.60 4.36 0.50
C ALA A 125 17.99 3.99 1.01
N ARG A 126 19.02 4.76 0.65
CA ARG A 126 20.40 4.55 1.13
C ARG A 126 20.51 4.73 2.64
N GLU A 127 19.87 5.76 3.19
CA GLU A 127 19.83 5.99 4.65
C GLU A 127 19.09 4.87 5.38
N MET A 128 18.04 4.32 4.75
CA MET A 128 17.26 3.22 5.31
C MET A 128 18.06 1.92 5.36
N ARG A 129 19.00 1.66 4.43
CA ARG A 129 19.86 0.49 4.43
C ARG A 129 20.67 0.33 5.73
N GLY A 130 21.02 1.43 6.39
CA GLY A 130 21.71 1.40 7.69
C GLY A 130 20.79 1.07 8.88
N LYS A 131 19.46 1.08 8.70
CA LYS A 131 18.47 0.98 9.78
C LYS A 131 17.59 -0.26 9.67
N ALA A 132 17.57 -0.92 8.52
CA ALA A 132 16.64 -2.01 8.20
C ALA A 132 17.36 -3.20 7.55
N ASP A 133 16.78 -4.37 7.73
CA ASP A 133 17.27 -5.62 7.17
C ASP A 133 16.68 -5.86 5.76
N LEU A 134 15.52 -5.24 5.47
CA LEU A 134 14.86 -5.22 4.17
C LEU A 134 14.37 -3.81 3.88
N VAL A 135 14.72 -3.23 2.71
CA VAL A 135 14.30 -1.89 2.30
C VAL A 135 13.21 -2.00 1.24
N ILE A 136 12.04 -1.46 1.58
CA ILE A 136 10.80 -1.55 0.80
C ILE A 136 10.40 -0.15 0.34
N GLY A 137 10.31 0.06 -0.98
CA GLY A 137 9.70 1.25 -1.56
C GLY A 137 8.18 1.09 -1.66
N VAL A 138 7.42 2.14 -1.40
CA VAL A 138 5.98 2.23 -1.68
C VAL A 138 5.74 3.41 -2.61
N SER A 139 5.31 3.16 -3.83
CA SER A 139 5.28 4.15 -4.91
C SER A 139 3.87 4.42 -5.43
N PRO A 140 3.44 5.70 -5.54
CA PRO A 140 2.23 6.11 -6.24
C PRO A 140 2.47 6.44 -7.73
N TRP A 141 3.69 6.31 -8.25
CA TRP A 141 4.09 6.90 -9.54
C TRP A 141 3.51 6.20 -10.76
N GLY A 142 3.08 4.95 -10.64
CA GLY A 142 2.61 4.17 -11.77
C GLY A 142 3.71 3.37 -12.47
N SER A 143 3.30 2.38 -13.27
CA SER A 143 4.20 1.34 -13.78
C SER A 143 5.36 1.88 -14.62
N MET A 144 5.11 2.83 -15.51
CA MET A 144 6.17 3.36 -16.40
C MET A 144 7.26 4.12 -15.64
N ALA A 145 6.85 4.98 -14.69
CA ALA A 145 7.80 5.75 -13.89
C ALA A 145 8.57 4.87 -12.90
N GLU A 146 7.92 3.85 -12.34
CA GLU A 146 8.55 2.87 -11.46
C GLU A 146 9.58 2.01 -12.22
N GLU A 147 9.26 1.52 -13.41
CA GLU A 147 10.17 0.76 -14.26
C GLU A 147 11.41 1.59 -14.64
N ALA A 148 11.19 2.82 -15.09
CA ALA A 148 12.28 3.75 -15.42
C ALA A 148 13.16 4.05 -14.20
N PHE A 149 12.53 4.23 -13.01
CA PHE A 149 13.26 4.46 -11.77
C PHE A 149 14.12 3.25 -11.37
N LEU A 150 13.56 2.04 -11.41
CA LEU A 150 14.28 0.81 -11.07
C LEU A 150 15.43 0.53 -12.04
N THR A 151 15.22 0.77 -13.33
CA THR A 151 16.27 0.63 -14.36
C THR A 151 17.45 1.56 -14.07
N ALA A 152 17.18 2.80 -13.67
CA ALA A 152 18.19 3.78 -13.35
C ALA A 152 18.85 3.57 -11.96
N ASN A 153 18.17 2.85 -11.05
CA ASN A 153 18.57 2.69 -9.65
C ASN A 153 18.40 1.23 -9.18
N PRO A 154 19.12 0.27 -9.76
CA PRO A 154 18.88 -1.17 -9.57
C PRO A 154 19.08 -1.67 -8.14
N ASP A 155 19.83 -0.95 -7.32
CA ASP A 155 20.21 -1.35 -5.96
C ASP A 155 19.49 -0.52 -4.88
N ALA A 156 18.53 0.35 -5.27
CA ALA A 156 17.88 1.24 -4.32
C ALA A 156 17.03 0.47 -3.29
N PHE A 157 16.29 -0.54 -3.75
CA PHE A 157 15.33 -1.28 -2.93
C PHE A 157 15.52 -2.79 -3.05
N ASP A 158 15.11 -3.53 -2.01
CA ASP A 158 14.94 -4.98 -2.10
C ASP A 158 13.57 -5.31 -2.70
N VAL A 159 12.55 -4.53 -2.34
CA VAL A 159 11.17 -4.66 -2.82
C VAL A 159 10.64 -3.29 -3.19
N LEU A 160 9.95 -3.17 -4.32
CA LEU A 160 9.14 -2.01 -4.67
C LEU A 160 7.68 -2.43 -4.78
N LEU A 161 6.83 -1.86 -3.94
CA LEU A 161 5.38 -2.00 -3.99
C LEU A 161 4.81 -0.81 -4.76
N GLY A 162 4.37 -1.08 -5.98
CA GLY A 162 3.86 -0.05 -6.87
C GLY A 162 2.34 0.11 -6.80
N ALA A 163 1.89 1.34 -6.98
CA ALA A 163 0.49 1.73 -7.09
C ALA A 163 0.30 2.77 -8.22
N GLY A 164 -0.90 3.35 -8.31
CA GLY A 164 -1.22 4.31 -9.37
C GLY A 164 -1.49 3.64 -10.71
N HIS A 165 -1.36 4.40 -11.79
CA HIS A 165 -1.66 3.93 -13.15
C HIS A 165 -0.77 2.75 -13.58
N GLY A 166 -1.36 1.83 -14.33
CA GLY A 166 -0.67 0.69 -14.91
C GLY A 166 -1.27 -0.66 -14.53
N PHE A 167 -0.57 -1.71 -14.94
CA PHE A 167 -1.02 -3.08 -14.73
C PHE A 167 -0.60 -3.62 -13.35
N GLY A 168 -1.32 -4.63 -12.86
CA GLY A 168 -0.91 -5.41 -11.70
C GLY A 168 0.05 -6.52 -12.12
N THR A 169 1.03 -6.80 -11.29
CA THR A 169 1.99 -7.91 -11.48
C THR A 169 2.36 -8.51 -10.12
N PRO A 170 2.50 -9.85 -10.04
CA PRO A 170 3.13 -10.44 -8.85
C PRO A 170 4.55 -9.90 -8.68
N ALA A 171 5.13 -10.04 -7.50
CA ALA A 171 6.49 -9.61 -7.27
C ALA A 171 7.45 -10.37 -8.19
N MET A 172 8.13 -9.64 -9.07
CA MET A 172 9.08 -10.19 -10.03
C MET A 172 10.41 -9.44 -9.94
N PRO A 173 11.55 -10.13 -10.14
CA PRO A 173 12.87 -9.49 -10.17
C PRO A 173 13.07 -8.75 -11.49
N GLN A 174 12.36 -7.63 -11.67
CA GLN A 174 12.41 -6.82 -12.89
C GLN A 174 12.42 -5.32 -12.53
N PRO A 175 12.97 -4.48 -13.41
CA PRO A 175 13.76 -4.79 -14.62
C PRO A 175 15.14 -5.36 -14.31
N VAL A 176 15.50 -5.44 -13.03
CA VAL A 176 16.81 -5.90 -12.54
C VAL A 176 16.63 -6.96 -11.47
N PRO A 177 17.52 -7.97 -11.40
CA PRO A 177 17.33 -9.15 -10.54
C PRO A 177 17.48 -8.85 -9.03
N ARG A 178 17.79 -7.63 -8.63
CA ARG A 178 18.05 -7.25 -7.23
C ARG A 178 16.86 -6.66 -6.51
N THR A 179 15.86 -6.16 -7.25
CA THR A 179 14.62 -5.62 -6.69
C THR A 179 13.42 -6.46 -7.12
N LEU A 180 12.61 -6.88 -6.16
CA LEU A 180 11.28 -7.44 -6.45
C LEU A 180 10.30 -6.30 -6.68
N TRP A 181 9.75 -6.20 -7.86
CA TRP A 181 8.73 -5.22 -8.20
C TRP A 181 7.36 -5.88 -8.23
N ALA A 182 6.49 -5.45 -7.32
CA ALA A 182 5.12 -5.96 -7.15
C ALA A 182 4.12 -4.84 -7.34
N ARG A 183 3.01 -5.13 -8.01
CA ARG A 183 1.90 -4.18 -8.19
C ARG A 183 0.57 -4.91 -8.07
N SER A 184 -0.30 -4.45 -7.17
CA SER A 184 -1.69 -4.89 -7.14
C SER A 184 -2.51 -4.12 -8.18
N HIS A 185 -3.57 -4.74 -8.69
CA HIS A 185 -4.53 -4.02 -9.50
C HIS A 185 -5.32 -3.02 -8.65
N THR A 186 -5.68 -1.89 -9.26
CA THR A 186 -6.50 -0.85 -8.61
C THR A 186 -7.83 -1.40 -8.09
N LYS A 187 -8.45 -0.68 -7.15
CA LYS A 187 -9.75 -1.04 -6.53
C LYS A 187 -9.74 -2.39 -5.79
N GLY A 188 -8.60 -2.84 -5.32
CA GLY A 188 -8.50 -4.10 -4.59
C GLY A 188 -8.92 -5.33 -5.39
N LYS A 189 -8.78 -5.29 -6.72
CA LYS A 189 -9.08 -6.43 -7.60
C LYS A 189 -8.16 -7.62 -7.36
N THR A 190 -6.97 -7.37 -6.84
CA THR A 190 -6.02 -8.42 -6.46
C THR A 190 -5.31 -8.04 -5.16
N ILE A 191 -4.81 -9.06 -4.46
CA ILE A 191 -3.90 -8.93 -3.33
C ILE A 191 -2.57 -9.53 -3.77
N GLY A 192 -1.50 -8.73 -3.71
CA GLY A 192 -0.15 -9.26 -3.91
C GLY A 192 0.30 -9.99 -2.65
N ARG A 193 0.70 -11.25 -2.76
CA ARG A 193 1.39 -11.99 -1.72
C ARG A 193 2.85 -12.17 -2.12
N LEU A 194 3.74 -11.87 -1.20
CA LEU A 194 5.18 -12.03 -1.35
C LEU A 194 5.74 -12.73 -0.12
N ASP A 195 6.18 -13.97 -0.29
CA ASP A 195 6.87 -14.74 0.73
C ASP A 195 8.38 -14.56 0.55
N ILE A 196 9.08 -14.15 1.61
CA ILE A 196 10.53 -13.95 1.62
C ILE A 196 11.15 -14.90 2.64
N SER A 197 12.15 -15.66 2.21
CA SER A 197 12.89 -16.58 3.09
C SER A 197 13.84 -15.80 4.02
N LEU A 198 13.94 -16.26 5.27
CA LEU A 198 14.89 -15.71 6.23
C LEU A 198 16.11 -16.67 6.36
N PRO A 199 17.31 -16.15 6.60
CA PRO A 199 17.66 -14.72 6.66
C PRO A 199 17.46 -14.03 5.31
N VAL A 200 17.14 -12.73 5.34
CA VAL A 200 17.03 -11.93 4.11
C VAL A 200 18.32 -12.00 3.33
N LYS A 201 18.21 -12.15 2.02
CA LYS A 201 19.39 -12.18 1.14
C LYS A 201 20.28 -10.95 1.32
N LYS A 202 21.57 -11.06 1.02
CA LYS A 202 22.47 -9.90 0.95
C LYS A 202 21.97 -8.90 -0.10
N PRO A 203 22.18 -7.60 0.09
CA PRO A 203 21.67 -6.56 -0.82
C PRO A 203 22.12 -6.73 -2.28
N ASP A 204 23.32 -7.25 -2.51
CA ASP A 204 23.94 -7.48 -3.82
C ASP A 204 23.54 -8.83 -4.46
N ALA A 205 22.92 -9.74 -3.71
CA ALA A 205 22.47 -11.02 -4.23
C ALA A 205 21.18 -10.87 -5.06
N PRO A 206 20.98 -11.70 -6.10
CA PRO A 206 19.73 -11.69 -6.88
C PRO A 206 18.57 -12.33 -6.10
N TRP A 207 17.36 -11.97 -6.49
CA TRP A 207 16.16 -12.71 -6.11
C TRP A 207 15.98 -13.93 -7.03
N LEU A 208 15.78 -15.09 -6.43
CA LEU A 208 15.62 -16.36 -7.13
C LEU A 208 14.29 -17.00 -6.73
N VAL A 209 13.40 -17.17 -7.71
CA VAL A 209 12.06 -17.72 -7.51
C VAL A 209 12.15 -19.14 -6.95
N GLY A 210 11.42 -19.41 -5.87
CA GLY A 210 11.40 -20.72 -5.21
C GLY A 210 12.57 -21.00 -4.28
N GLU A 211 13.63 -20.16 -4.31
CA GLU A 211 14.77 -20.27 -3.41
C GLU A 211 14.66 -19.27 -2.25
N ASN A 212 14.66 -17.96 -2.55
CA ASN A 212 14.63 -16.93 -1.54
C ASN A 212 13.35 -16.08 -1.55
N HIS A 213 12.49 -16.26 -2.55
CA HIS A 213 11.14 -15.68 -2.56
C HIS A 213 10.14 -16.51 -3.36
N ARG A 214 8.86 -16.30 -3.06
CA ARG A 214 7.70 -16.69 -3.86
C ARG A 214 6.73 -15.54 -3.93
N ALA A 215 6.02 -15.41 -5.05
CA ALA A 215 5.04 -14.35 -5.22
C ALA A 215 3.82 -14.85 -6.00
N GLU A 216 2.65 -14.36 -5.59
CA GLU A 216 1.39 -14.64 -6.26
C GLU A 216 0.45 -13.43 -6.20
N LEU A 217 -0.52 -13.40 -7.12
CA LEU A 217 -1.67 -12.50 -7.05
C LEU A 217 -2.89 -13.31 -6.64
N LEU A 218 -3.45 -12.97 -5.49
CA LEU A 218 -4.71 -13.55 -5.01
C LEU A 218 -5.87 -12.74 -5.57
N ASN A 219 -6.84 -13.44 -6.13
CA ASN A 219 -8.00 -12.81 -6.77
C ASN A 219 -9.25 -12.94 -5.90
N PRO A 220 -9.78 -11.85 -5.31
CA PRO A 220 -11.01 -11.87 -4.54
C PRO A 220 -12.25 -11.86 -5.45
N ASP A 221 -12.34 -12.84 -6.35
CA ASP A 221 -13.45 -13.01 -7.29
C ASP A 221 -14.73 -13.58 -6.62
N TYR A 222 -15.74 -13.87 -7.45
CA TYR A 222 -17.05 -14.33 -6.97
C TYR A 222 -17.02 -15.74 -6.34
N THR A 223 -15.98 -16.52 -6.55
CA THR A 223 -15.82 -17.85 -5.94
C THR A 223 -15.35 -17.76 -4.49
N VAL A 224 -14.80 -16.62 -4.07
CA VAL A 224 -14.40 -16.37 -2.70
C VAL A 224 -15.62 -15.90 -1.89
N PRO A 225 -16.03 -16.61 -0.84
CA PRO A 225 -17.12 -16.13 0.02
C PRO A 225 -16.72 -14.82 0.70
N GLY A 226 -17.67 -13.91 0.85
CA GLY A 226 -17.44 -12.67 1.61
C GLY A 226 -17.30 -12.98 3.10
N ASP A 227 -16.38 -12.30 3.76
CA ASP A 227 -16.30 -12.29 5.22
C ASP A 227 -17.55 -11.61 5.79
N PRO A 228 -18.34 -12.30 6.64
CA PRO A 228 -19.62 -11.78 7.13
C PRO A 228 -19.45 -10.52 7.98
N ASP A 229 -18.39 -10.42 8.78
CA ASP A 229 -18.17 -9.28 9.66
C ASP A 229 -17.80 -8.01 8.87
N ILE A 230 -17.19 -8.17 7.72
CA ILE A 230 -16.88 -7.06 6.81
C ILE A 230 -18.08 -6.76 5.88
N ALA A 231 -18.84 -7.75 5.48
CA ALA A 231 -20.03 -7.56 4.63
C ALA A 231 -21.08 -6.66 5.30
N ILE A 232 -21.34 -6.88 6.58
CA ILE A 232 -22.29 -6.09 7.39
C ILE A 232 -21.94 -4.58 7.38
N LEU A 233 -20.66 -4.21 7.28
CA LEU A 233 -20.23 -2.81 7.26
C LEU A 233 -20.67 -2.09 5.98
N GLY A 234 -20.84 -2.81 4.87
CA GLY A 234 -21.36 -2.27 3.61
C GLY A 234 -22.87 -2.04 3.60
N ASP A 235 -23.59 -2.78 4.42
CA ASP A 235 -25.05 -2.70 4.53
C ASP A 235 -25.53 -1.75 5.65
N ALA A 236 -24.60 -1.20 6.44
CA ALA A 236 -24.93 -0.26 7.49
C ALA A 236 -25.56 1.03 6.89
N PRO A 237 -26.73 1.50 7.40
CA PRO A 237 -27.34 2.72 6.90
C PRO A 237 -26.36 3.88 7.08
N THR A 238 -26.15 4.64 6.01
CA THR A 238 -25.33 5.85 6.05
C THR A 238 -25.93 6.81 7.06
N VAL A 239 -25.29 7.01 8.20
CA VAL A 239 -25.70 8.05 9.14
C VAL A 239 -25.52 9.37 8.38
N ALA A 240 -26.64 9.99 8.00
CA ALA A 240 -26.62 11.29 7.36
C ALA A 240 -25.88 12.25 8.27
N ALA A 241 -24.85 12.90 7.74
CA ALA A 241 -24.12 13.92 8.48
C ALA A 241 -25.13 14.96 8.98
N ALA A 242 -25.08 15.25 10.26
CA ALA A 242 -25.96 16.28 10.84
C ALA A 242 -25.76 17.59 10.05
N PRO A 243 -26.84 18.29 9.68
CA PRO A 243 -26.72 19.56 8.98
C PRO A 243 -25.88 20.51 9.82
N PRO A 244 -25.05 21.33 9.20
CA PRO A 244 -24.24 22.31 9.92
C PRO A 244 -25.18 23.21 10.76
N PRO A 245 -24.76 23.64 11.97
CA PRO A 245 -25.58 24.50 12.81
C PRO A 245 -25.96 25.74 12.04
N ALA A 246 -27.24 26.07 12.06
CA ALA A 246 -27.75 27.27 11.42
C ALA A 246 -27.02 28.50 11.97
N THR A 247 -26.37 29.23 11.08
CA THR A 247 -25.74 30.50 11.40
C THR A 247 -26.86 31.46 11.79
N THR A 248 -27.06 31.72 13.08
CA THR A 248 -27.95 32.77 13.56
C THR A 248 -27.35 34.11 13.13
N ALA A 249 -27.97 34.70 12.10
CA ALA A 249 -27.71 36.08 11.77
C ALA A 249 -28.27 36.91 12.95
N THR A 250 -27.38 37.58 13.62
CA THR A 250 -27.75 38.59 14.65
C THR A 250 -28.15 39.89 13.91
N PRO A 251 -29.24 40.53 14.31
CA PRO A 251 -29.78 41.74 13.69
C PRO A 251 -28.86 42.96 13.82
#